data_31fac4bec63251d2cedc7e146244d275
#
_entry.id   31fac4bec63251d2cedc7e146244d275
#
_cell.length_a   1.000
_cell.length_b   1.000
_cell.length_c   1.000
_cell.angle_alpha   90.00
_cell.angle_beta   90.00
_cell.angle_gamma   90.00
#
_symmetry.space_group_name_H-M   'P 1'
#
loop_
_entity.id
_entity.type
_entity.pdbx_description
1 polymer ?
#
loop_
_entity_poly.entity_id
_entity_poly.type
_entity_poly.pdbx_seq_one_letter_code
_entity_poly.pdbx_strand_id
1 'polypeptide(L)'
;MNELPFSQSCENNKQPILDRIRPLLASTSRVLEIAGGTGQHAEFFAANLPHLYWQASDVPGNVASLNQRLAAAQIKNLSPAALPLDVNQESWRDGSWAESTAAPGRANNAGDSQSLYDALFSANCLHIMNADSVANFFLGAGKLFSGAGLVLLYGPFKYHGEFTSASNAAFDARLKERYAGSGIRDFELICDLARGAGFALQEDCEMPANNRLLVFSTR
;
A
#
# COMPACT_ATOMS: atom_id res chain seq x y z
N MET A 1 -28.70 -2.91 -10.04
CA MET A 1 -27.25 -2.55 -10.08
C MET A 1 -26.70 -2.94 -8.74
N ASN A 2 -25.69 -3.80 -8.67
CA ASN A 2 -25.02 -4.09 -7.39
C ASN A 2 -24.29 -2.83 -6.95
N GLU A 3 -24.50 -2.42 -5.69
CA GLU A 3 -23.75 -1.32 -5.11
C GLU A 3 -22.25 -1.68 -5.07
N LEU A 4 -21.39 -0.73 -5.47
CA LEU A 4 -19.94 -0.92 -5.39
C LEU A 4 -19.49 -1.01 -3.93
N PRO A 5 -18.48 -1.81 -3.62
CA PRO A 5 -17.89 -1.86 -2.28
C PRO A 5 -17.55 -0.45 -1.78
N PHE A 6 -17.87 -0.15 -0.52
CA PHE A 6 -17.69 1.18 0.05
C PHE A 6 -17.06 1.15 1.44
N SER A 7 -16.14 2.05 1.69
CA SER A 7 -15.50 2.29 2.98
C SER A 7 -15.55 3.77 3.34
N GLN A 8 -16.24 4.09 4.43
CA GLN A 8 -16.28 5.48 4.94
C GLN A 8 -14.88 5.98 5.33
N SER A 9 -14.02 5.10 5.80
CA SER A 9 -12.62 5.46 6.14
C SER A 9 -11.85 5.91 4.91
N CYS A 10 -12.00 5.20 3.76
CA CYS A 10 -11.38 5.62 2.50
C CYS A 10 -11.92 6.97 2.05
N GLU A 11 -13.23 7.19 2.16
CA GLU A 11 -13.87 8.45 1.78
C GLU A 11 -13.33 9.63 2.61
N ASN A 12 -13.14 9.43 3.90
CA ASN A 12 -12.68 10.47 4.81
C ASN A 12 -11.19 10.82 4.63
N ASN A 13 -10.36 9.86 4.23
CA ASN A 13 -8.90 10.04 4.20
C ASN A 13 -8.31 10.22 2.80
N LYS A 14 -9.04 9.92 1.72
CA LYS A 14 -8.52 9.98 0.35
C LYS A 14 -7.96 11.36 -0.04
N GLN A 15 -8.66 12.45 0.29
CA GLN A 15 -8.19 13.80 -0.05
C GLN A 15 -6.97 14.21 0.79
N PRO A 16 -6.97 14.08 2.13
CA PRO A 16 -5.77 14.34 2.94
C PRO A 16 -4.54 13.53 2.49
N ILE A 17 -4.73 12.26 2.12
CA ILE A 17 -3.63 11.43 1.59
C ILE A 17 -3.15 11.99 0.26
N LEU A 18 -4.05 12.29 -0.69
CA LEU A 18 -3.70 12.84 -2.00
C LEU A 18 -2.85 14.11 -1.88
N ASP A 19 -3.23 15.03 -0.99
CA ASP A 19 -2.53 16.28 -0.79
C ASP A 19 -1.06 16.07 -0.37
N ARG A 20 -0.79 14.99 0.39
CA ARG A 20 0.57 14.60 0.81
C ARG A 20 1.33 13.82 -0.25
N ILE A 21 0.69 12.85 -0.92
CA ILE A 21 1.40 11.99 -1.88
C ILE A 21 1.63 12.68 -3.23
N ARG A 22 0.83 13.67 -3.61
CA ARG A 22 0.97 14.38 -4.89
C ARG A 22 2.38 14.93 -5.13
N PRO A 23 3.00 15.72 -4.24
CA PRO A 23 4.37 16.20 -4.44
C PRO A 23 5.41 15.06 -4.40
N LEU A 24 5.20 14.05 -3.56
CA LEU A 24 6.12 12.90 -3.43
C LEU A 24 6.16 12.04 -4.69
N LEU A 25 5.03 11.93 -5.38
CA LEU A 25 4.88 11.12 -6.60
C LEU A 25 5.03 11.93 -7.90
N ALA A 26 5.49 13.19 -7.84
CA ALA A 26 5.54 14.06 -9.02
C ALA A 26 6.45 13.52 -10.15
N SER A 27 7.51 12.78 -9.81
CA SER A 27 8.42 12.15 -10.76
C SER A 27 8.20 10.64 -10.91
N THR A 28 7.17 10.09 -10.27
CA THR A 28 6.82 8.66 -10.32
C THR A 28 6.03 8.36 -11.59
N SER A 29 6.25 7.20 -12.18
CA SER A 29 5.51 6.72 -13.35
C SER A 29 4.54 5.61 -13.00
N ARG A 30 4.86 4.75 -12.01
CA ARG A 30 4.06 3.56 -11.69
C ARG A 30 4.01 3.32 -10.19
N VAL A 31 2.78 3.15 -9.68
CA VAL A 31 2.51 2.84 -8.27
C VAL A 31 1.87 1.46 -8.15
N LEU A 32 2.38 0.62 -7.26
CA LEU A 32 1.71 -0.59 -6.79
C LEU A 32 0.99 -0.26 -5.48
N GLU A 33 -0.34 -0.46 -5.43
CA GLU A 33 -1.10 -0.40 -4.20
C GLU A 33 -1.29 -1.82 -3.64
N ILE A 34 -0.86 -2.04 -2.40
CA ILE A 34 -1.08 -3.30 -1.68
C ILE A 34 -2.28 -3.14 -0.75
N ALA A 35 -3.19 -4.13 -0.78
CA ALA A 35 -4.45 -4.17 -0.04
C ALA A 35 -5.39 -3.02 -0.43
N GLY A 36 -5.73 -2.93 -1.73
CA GLY A 36 -6.60 -1.92 -2.30
C GLY A 36 -8.06 -1.94 -1.79
N GLY A 37 -8.49 -3.04 -1.19
CA GLY A 37 -9.77 -3.17 -0.50
C GLY A 37 -10.96 -2.87 -1.39
N THR A 38 -11.64 -1.74 -1.13
CA THR A 38 -12.81 -1.30 -1.91
C THR A 38 -12.45 -0.63 -3.24
N GLY A 39 -11.16 -0.33 -3.49
CA GLY A 39 -10.67 0.36 -4.68
C GLY A 39 -10.90 1.87 -4.71
N GLN A 40 -11.49 2.46 -3.65
CA GLN A 40 -11.78 3.90 -3.61
C GLN A 40 -10.51 4.76 -3.69
N HIS A 41 -9.40 4.34 -3.06
CA HIS A 41 -8.11 4.99 -3.16
C HIS A 41 -7.54 4.91 -4.58
N ALA A 42 -7.48 3.70 -5.16
CA ALA A 42 -6.99 3.48 -6.52
C ALA A 42 -7.71 4.35 -7.55
N GLU A 43 -9.06 4.32 -7.53
CA GLU A 43 -9.90 5.15 -8.39
C GLU A 43 -9.62 6.64 -8.21
N PHE A 44 -9.62 7.11 -6.96
CA PHE A 44 -9.46 8.53 -6.65
C PHE A 44 -8.05 9.05 -6.98
N PHE A 45 -7.01 8.29 -6.63
CA PHE A 45 -5.63 8.72 -6.88
C PHE A 45 -5.26 8.67 -8.36
N ALA A 46 -5.67 7.62 -9.08
CA ALA A 46 -5.45 7.55 -10.52
C ALA A 46 -6.12 8.72 -11.26
N ALA A 47 -7.36 9.07 -10.90
CA ALA A 47 -8.06 10.20 -11.49
C ALA A 47 -7.36 11.55 -11.24
N ASN A 48 -6.71 11.72 -10.08
CA ASN A 48 -6.08 12.96 -9.65
C ASN A 48 -4.57 13.05 -9.92
N LEU A 49 -3.94 11.94 -10.37
CA LEU A 49 -2.52 11.82 -10.70
C LEU A 49 -2.36 11.22 -12.11
N PRO A 50 -2.79 11.94 -13.17
CA PRO A 50 -2.90 11.36 -14.51
C PRO A 50 -1.55 11.06 -15.19
N HIS A 51 -0.44 11.53 -14.61
CA HIS A 51 0.91 11.28 -15.12
C HIS A 51 1.48 9.92 -14.74
N LEU A 52 0.87 9.20 -13.77
CA LEU A 52 1.34 7.90 -13.31
C LEU A 52 0.30 6.79 -13.55
N TYR A 53 0.76 5.57 -13.68
CA TYR A 53 -0.08 4.39 -13.75
C TYR A 53 -0.26 3.78 -12.37
N TRP A 54 -1.51 3.57 -11.97
CA TRP A 54 -1.88 3.00 -10.66
C TRP A 54 -2.33 1.55 -10.81
N GLN A 55 -1.58 0.62 -10.22
CA GLN A 55 -1.90 -0.79 -10.16
C GLN A 55 -2.36 -1.16 -8.75
N ALA A 56 -3.62 -1.52 -8.60
CA ALA A 56 -4.14 -2.05 -7.35
C ALA A 56 -3.84 -3.56 -7.22
N SER A 57 -3.63 -4.02 -5.99
CA SER A 57 -3.52 -5.42 -5.64
C SER A 57 -4.22 -5.72 -4.31
N ASP A 58 -4.62 -6.96 -4.12
CA ASP A 58 -5.17 -7.46 -2.85
C ASP A 58 -4.98 -8.99 -2.76
N VAL A 59 -5.22 -9.56 -1.58
CA VAL A 59 -5.23 -11.01 -1.43
C VAL A 59 -6.24 -11.66 -2.39
N PRO A 60 -6.00 -12.88 -2.89
CA PRO A 60 -6.85 -13.50 -3.92
C PRO A 60 -8.35 -13.48 -3.61
N GLY A 61 -8.71 -13.62 -2.33
CA GLY A 61 -10.12 -13.59 -1.89
C GLY A 61 -10.83 -12.25 -2.07
N ASN A 62 -10.09 -11.14 -2.15
CA ASN A 62 -10.65 -9.78 -2.27
C ASN A 62 -10.64 -9.24 -3.71
N VAL A 63 -9.84 -9.85 -4.60
CA VAL A 63 -9.62 -9.36 -5.98
C VAL A 63 -10.94 -9.21 -6.75
N ALA A 64 -11.87 -10.14 -6.61
CA ALA A 64 -13.15 -10.08 -7.31
C ALA A 64 -13.99 -8.85 -6.92
N SER A 65 -13.99 -8.50 -5.63
CA SER A 65 -14.68 -7.32 -5.09
C SER A 65 -14.02 -6.03 -5.56
N LEU A 66 -12.70 -5.95 -5.47
CA LEU A 66 -11.90 -4.81 -5.92
C LEU A 66 -12.10 -4.54 -7.42
N ASN A 67 -12.10 -5.59 -8.25
CA ASN A 67 -12.29 -5.49 -9.70
C ASN A 67 -13.63 -4.88 -10.12
N GLN A 68 -14.69 -4.99 -9.30
CA GLN A 68 -15.97 -4.34 -9.60
C GLN A 68 -15.82 -2.83 -9.72
N ARG A 69 -15.06 -2.21 -8.82
CA ARG A 69 -14.79 -0.76 -8.87
C ARG A 69 -13.81 -0.39 -9.98
N LEU A 70 -12.71 -1.14 -10.12
CA LEU A 70 -11.69 -0.83 -11.13
C LEU A 70 -12.29 -0.86 -12.54
N ALA A 71 -13.13 -1.85 -12.85
CA ALA A 71 -13.82 -1.96 -14.14
C ALA A 71 -14.84 -0.83 -14.37
N ALA A 72 -15.51 -0.36 -13.32
CA ALA A 72 -16.49 0.71 -13.41
C ALA A 72 -15.87 2.10 -13.57
N ALA A 73 -14.64 2.31 -13.07
CA ALA A 73 -13.99 3.60 -13.00
C ALA A 73 -13.65 4.21 -14.38
N GLN A 74 -13.37 3.39 -15.41
CA GLN A 74 -13.03 3.82 -16.78
C GLN A 74 -11.91 4.89 -16.84
N ILE A 75 -10.92 4.78 -15.97
CA ILE A 75 -9.78 5.70 -15.86
C ILE A 75 -8.58 5.09 -16.59
N LYS A 76 -8.02 5.81 -17.58
CA LYS A 76 -6.98 5.29 -18.50
C LYS A 76 -5.69 4.85 -17.81
N ASN A 77 -5.31 5.53 -16.74
CA ASN A 77 -4.08 5.28 -15.99
C ASN A 77 -4.32 4.45 -14.71
N LEU A 78 -5.50 3.86 -14.57
CA LEU A 78 -5.84 2.86 -13.55
C LEU A 78 -5.85 1.48 -14.19
N SER A 79 -5.21 0.51 -13.55
CA SER A 79 -5.33 -0.89 -13.99
C SER A 79 -6.78 -1.34 -13.98
N PRO A 80 -7.31 -1.93 -15.06
CA PRO A 80 -8.70 -2.41 -15.12
C PRO A 80 -8.93 -3.64 -14.23
N ALA A 81 -7.87 -4.28 -13.76
CA ALA A 81 -7.92 -5.44 -12.88
C ALA A 81 -6.82 -5.37 -11.81
N ALA A 82 -7.18 -5.76 -10.60
CA ALA A 82 -6.26 -5.91 -9.49
C ALA A 82 -5.39 -7.16 -9.67
N LEU A 83 -4.15 -7.08 -9.22
CA LEU A 83 -3.26 -8.23 -9.15
C LEU A 83 -3.52 -9.01 -7.84
N PRO A 84 -3.59 -10.35 -7.89
CA PRO A 84 -3.59 -11.15 -6.67
C PRO A 84 -2.20 -11.04 -6.02
N LEU A 85 -2.16 -10.57 -4.76
CA LEU A 85 -0.94 -10.44 -3.99
C LEU A 85 -1.22 -10.78 -2.53
N ASP A 86 -0.60 -11.84 -2.06
CA ASP A 86 -0.54 -12.20 -0.63
C ASP A 86 0.93 -12.11 -0.19
N VAL A 87 1.22 -11.23 0.75
CA VAL A 87 2.57 -11.02 1.28
C VAL A 87 3.16 -12.26 1.97
N ASN A 88 2.33 -13.25 2.30
CA ASN A 88 2.79 -14.51 2.89
C ASN A 88 3.24 -15.54 1.86
N GLN A 89 2.97 -15.32 0.56
CA GLN A 89 3.47 -16.21 -0.50
C GLN A 89 4.98 -16.06 -0.67
N GLU A 90 5.64 -17.18 -1.00
CA GLU A 90 7.08 -17.20 -1.24
C GLU A 90 7.48 -16.29 -2.38
N SER A 91 6.69 -16.29 -3.46
CA SER A 91 6.93 -15.45 -4.64
C SER A 91 7.00 -13.95 -4.35
N TRP A 92 6.26 -13.45 -3.35
CA TRP A 92 6.40 -12.07 -2.89
C TRP A 92 7.72 -11.85 -2.14
N ARG A 93 8.04 -12.77 -1.22
CA ARG A 93 9.22 -12.65 -0.35
C ARG A 93 10.54 -12.80 -1.09
N ASP A 94 10.59 -13.64 -2.13
CA ASP A 94 11.79 -13.87 -2.96
C ASP A 94 11.88 -12.93 -4.17
N GLY A 95 10.81 -12.20 -4.48
CA GLY A 95 10.72 -11.22 -5.57
C GLY A 95 10.22 -11.78 -6.91
N SER A 96 10.02 -13.10 -7.04
CA SER A 96 9.55 -13.71 -8.29
C SER A 96 8.10 -13.34 -8.65
N TRP A 97 7.33 -12.84 -7.69
CA TRP A 97 6.00 -12.29 -7.94
C TRP A 97 6.05 -11.14 -8.97
N ALA A 98 7.03 -10.26 -8.86
CA ALA A 98 7.19 -9.14 -9.80
C ALA A 98 7.49 -9.61 -11.23
N GLU A 99 8.22 -10.70 -11.37
CA GLU A 99 8.53 -11.31 -12.68
C GLU A 99 7.31 -11.99 -13.31
N SER A 100 6.45 -12.59 -12.49
CA SER A 100 5.25 -13.30 -12.94
C SER A 100 4.08 -12.38 -13.31
N THR A 101 4.09 -11.14 -12.85
CA THR A 101 3.05 -10.14 -13.09
C THR A 101 3.49 -9.19 -14.21
N ALA A 102 3.41 -9.63 -15.47
CA ALA A 102 3.68 -8.77 -16.63
C ALA A 102 2.69 -7.59 -16.60
N ALA A 103 3.18 -6.40 -16.21
CA ALA A 103 2.36 -5.20 -16.25
C ALA A 103 1.97 -4.87 -17.69
N PRO A 104 0.66 -4.63 -17.99
CA PRO A 104 0.23 -4.25 -19.32
C PRO A 104 0.98 -3.00 -19.81
N GLY A 105 1.53 -3.02 -21.01
CA GLY A 105 2.14 -1.86 -21.66
C GLY A 105 3.66 -1.76 -21.56
N ARG A 106 4.36 -2.74 -21.00
CA ARG A 106 5.82 -2.84 -21.12
C ARG A 106 6.19 -3.94 -22.11
N ALA A 107 6.86 -3.57 -23.19
CA ALA A 107 7.57 -4.54 -24.01
C ALA A 107 8.67 -5.15 -23.13
N ASN A 108 8.65 -6.46 -22.91
CA ASN A 108 9.74 -7.19 -22.28
C ASN A 108 10.96 -7.12 -23.19
N ASN A 109 11.70 -6.03 -23.14
CA ASN A 109 13.03 -5.99 -23.72
C ASN A 109 13.94 -6.76 -22.77
N ALA A 110 14.32 -7.95 -23.14
CA ALA A 110 15.32 -8.75 -22.44
C ALA A 110 16.60 -7.90 -22.29
N GLY A 111 16.88 -7.42 -21.09
CA GLY A 111 18.05 -6.57 -20.80
C GLY A 111 17.76 -5.30 -20.00
N ASP A 112 16.50 -4.92 -19.81
CA ASP A 112 16.13 -3.72 -19.04
C ASP A 112 15.91 -4.09 -17.58
N SER A 113 16.91 -3.83 -16.73
CA SER A 113 16.88 -4.08 -15.27
C SER A 113 16.07 -3.03 -14.49
N GLN A 114 15.17 -2.30 -15.16
CA GLN A 114 14.34 -1.29 -14.50
C GLN A 114 13.23 -1.94 -13.66
N SER A 115 13.03 -1.41 -12.47
CA SER A 115 11.93 -1.73 -11.57
C SER A 115 10.57 -1.66 -12.27
N LEU A 116 9.67 -2.60 -11.97
CA LEU A 116 8.30 -2.59 -12.50
C LEU A 116 7.48 -1.43 -11.92
N TYR A 117 7.83 -0.95 -10.75
CA TYR A 117 7.18 0.12 -10.01
C TYR A 117 8.21 1.08 -9.43
N ASP A 118 7.83 2.35 -9.33
CA ASP A 118 8.65 3.41 -8.72
C ASP A 118 8.20 3.71 -7.30
N ALA A 119 6.97 3.35 -6.97
CA ALA A 119 6.42 3.49 -5.62
C ALA A 119 5.49 2.34 -5.25
N LEU A 120 5.44 2.08 -3.94
CA LEU A 120 4.49 1.20 -3.28
C LEU A 120 3.65 2.05 -2.33
N PHE A 121 2.33 1.88 -2.39
CA PHE A 121 1.37 2.52 -1.50
C PHE A 121 0.56 1.46 -0.75
N SER A 122 0.31 1.69 0.53
CA SER A 122 -0.65 0.88 1.30
C SER A 122 -1.32 1.72 2.38
N ALA A 123 -2.63 1.63 2.49
CA ALA A 123 -3.43 2.37 3.46
C ALA A 123 -4.23 1.44 4.35
N ASN A 124 -4.18 1.67 5.66
CA ASN A 124 -4.97 0.96 6.67
C ASN A 124 -4.82 -0.57 6.64
N CYS A 125 -3.67 -1.08 6.23
CA CYS A 125 -3.41 -2.50 6.04
C CYS A 125 -2.59 -3.12 7.17
N LEU A 126 -1.47 -2.48 7.58
CA LEU A 126 -0.49 -3.07 8.49
C LEU A 126 -1.07 -3.45 9.86
N HIS A 127 -2.08 -2.73 10.33
CA HIS A 127 -2.73 -3.02 11.60
C HIS A 127 -3.75 -4.18 11.52
N ILE A 128 -4.12 -4.62 10.30
CA ILE A 128 -4.98 -5.80 10.08
C ILE A 128 -4.14 -7.07 9.94
N MET A 129 -2.94 -6.98 9.39
CA MET A 129 -1.99 -8.07 9.24
C MET A 129 -1.55 -8.59 10.61
N ASN A 130 -1.11 -9.86 10.70
CA ASN A 130 -0.33 -10.34 11.84
C ASN A 130 1.14 -9.88 11.74
N ALA A 131 1.94 -10.11 12.78
CA ALA A 131 3.33 -9.65 12.83
C ALA A 131 4.20 -10.22 11.72
N ASP A 132 4.03 -11.53 11.41
CA ASP A 132 4.81 -12.19 10.35
C ASP A 132 4.46 -11.64 8.98
N SER A 133 3.17 -11.36 8.73
CA SER A 133 2.72 -10.73 7.47
C SER A 133 3.28 -9.31 7.31
N VAL A 134 3.42 -8.54 8.39
CA VAL A 134 4.06 -7.21 8.35
C VAL A 134 5.54 -7.35 8.00
N ALA A 135 6.26 -8.32 8.58
CA ALA A 135 7.64 -8.59 8.22
C ALA A 135 7.78 -9.02 6.75
N ASN A 136 6.91 -9.93 6.29
CA ASN A 136 6.87 -10.40 4.90
C ASN A 136 6.55 -9.27 3.91
N PHE A 137 5.67 -8.33 4.30
CA PHE A 137 5.40 -7.13 3.49
C PHE A 137 6.70 -6.39 3.15
N PHE A 138 7.55 -6.12 4.14
CA PHE A 138 8.83 -5.42 3.92
C PHE A 138 9.85 -6.26 3.16
N LEU A 139 9.92 -7.57 3.41
CA LEU A 139 10.81 -8.47 2.67
C LEU A 139 10.56 -8.40 1.16
N GLY A 140 9.30 -8.52 0.74
CA GLY A 140 8.95 -8.43 -0.67
C GLY A 140 9.05 -7.01 -1.23
N ALA A 141 8.68 -5.98 -0.43
CA ALA A 141 8.87 -4.59 -0.83
C ALA A 141 10.35 -4.29 -1.16
N GLY A 142 11.29 -4.84 -0.39
CA GLY A 142 12.73 -4.71 -0.66
C GLY A 142 13.21 -5.37 -1.96
N LYS A 143 12.40 -6.28 -2.54
CA LYS A 143 12.68 -6.93 -3.83
C LYS A 143 11.98 -6.25 -5.01
N LEU A 144 11.03 -5.37 -4.73
CA LEU A 144 10.24 -4.71 -5.78
C LEU A 144 11.04 -3.70 -6.59
N PHE A 145 12.02 -3.05 -5.97
CA PHE A 145 12.79 -1.97 -6.57
C PHE A 145 14.21 -2.40 -6.93
N SER A 146 14.60 -2.17 -8.18
CA SER A 146 15.99 -2.35 -8.65
C SER A 146 16.84 -1.08 -8.57
N GLY A 147 16.23 0.05 -8.19
CA GLY A 147 16.83 1.38 -8.08
C GLY A 147 16.08 2.23 -7.07
N ALA A 148 15.97 3.53 -7.36
CA ALA A 148 15.20 4.45 -6.52
C ALA A 148 13.73 4.03 -6.44
N GLY A 149 13.18 3.96 -5.23
CA GLY A 149 11.81 3.59 -4.97
C GLY A 149 11.26 4.22 -3.70
N LEU A 150 9.96 4.45 -3.65
CA LEU A 150 9.23 5.00 -2.51
C LEU A 150 8.29 3.97 -1.92
N VAL A 151 8.18 3.94 -0.58
CA VAL A 151 7.15 3.19 0.14
C VAL A 151 6.35 4.15 0.99
N LEU A 152 5.05 4.23 0.73
CA LEU A 152 4.11 5.15 1.35
C LEU A 152 3.10 4.35 2.17
N LEU A 153 3.14 4.49 3.50
CA LEU A 153 2.31 3.72 4.43
C LEU A 153 1.40 4.65 5.23
N TYR A 154 0.09 4.52 5.03
CA TYR A 154 -0.90 5.31 5.76
C TYR A 154 -1.64 4.46 6.79
N GLY A 155 -1.79 4.96 8.00
CA GLY A 155 -2.58 4.34 9.07
C GLY A 155 -2.22 4.86 10.45
N PRO A 156 -2.81 4.28 11.51
CA PRO A 156 -2.43 4.58 12.89
C PRO A 156 -1.16 3.81 13.26
N PHE A 157 -0.30 4.45 14.08
CA PHE A 157 0.88 3.85 14.68
C PHE A 157 0.96 4.18 16.17
N LYS A 158 1.64 3.34 16.93
CA LYS A 158 2.09 3.60 18.30
C LYS A 158 3.52 4.10 18.27
N TYR A 159 3.92 4.81 19.30
CA TYR A 159 5.29 5.29 19.50
C TYR A 159 5.78 4.84 20.87
N HIS A 160 6.91 4.16 20.92
CA HIS A 160 7.48 3.60 22.17
C HIS A 160 6.48 2.74 22.97
N GLY A 161 5.61 1.99 22.24
CA GLY A 161 4.57 1.16 22.84
C GLY A 161 3.29 1.91 23.22
N GLU A 162 3.28 3.26 23.14
CA GLU A 162 2.17 4.09 23.59
C GLU A 162 1.24 4.50 22.43
N PHE A 163 -0.06 4.52 22.69
CA PHE A 163 -1.05 5.01 21.72
C PHE A 163 -1.04 6.53 21.63
N THR A 164 -1.17 7.06 20.42
CA THR A 164 -1.24 8.50 20.17
C THR A 164 -2.56 9.14 20.65
N SER A 165 -3.59 8.32 20.93
CA SER A 165 -4.88 8.78 21.41
C SER A 165 -5.69 7.66 22.07
N ALA A 166 -6.66 8.02 22.91
CA ALA A 166 -7.61 7.07 23.48
C ALA A 166 -8.47 6.37 22.41
N SER A 167 -8.77 7.05 21.30
CA SER A 167 -9.49 6.44 20.16
C SER A 167 -8.68 5.36 19.48
N ASN A 168 -7.36 5.53 19.33
CA ASN A 168 -6.47 4.51 18.79
C ASN A 168 -6.34 3.30 19.73
N ALA A 169 -6.29 3.51 21.05
CA ALA A 169 -6.31 2.42 22.01
C ALA A 169 -7.61 1.59 21.92
N ALA A 170 -8.77 2.25 21.85
CA ALA A 170 -10.05 1.58 21.66
C ALA A 170 -10.16 0.87 20.29
N PHE A 171 -9.56 1.43 19.26
CA PHE A 171 -9.51 0.80 17.93
C PHE A 171 -8.64 -0.45 17.94
N ASP A 172 -7.47 -0.40 18.56
CA ASP A 172 -6.56 -1.54 18.72
C ASP A 172 -7.24 -2.72 19.45
N ALA A 173 -7.99 -2.43 20.52
CA ALA A 173 -8.75 -3.45 21.24
C ALA A 173 -9.76 -4.18 20.31
N ARG A 174 -10.55 -3.41 19.54
CA ARG A 174 -11.51 -3.97 18.59
C ARG A 174 -10.85 -4.78 17.45
N LEU A 175 -9.67 -4.35 16.99
CA LEU A 175 -8.91 -5.11 15.99
C LEU A 175 -8.53 -6.49 16.52
N LYS A 176 -7.95 -6.54 17.73
CA LYS A 176 -7.51 -7.78 18.38
C LYS A 176 -8.64 -8.76 18.66
N GLU A 177 -9.84 -8.26 18.95
CA GLU A 177 -11.04 -9.09 19.10
C GLU A 177 -11.49 -9.72 17.78
N ARG A 178 -11.32 -8.99 16.67
CA ARG A 178 -11.84 -9.40 15.36
C ARG A 178 -10.86 -10.23 14.54
N TYR A 179 -9.56 -9.94 14.63
CA TYR A 179 -8.53 -10.55 13.80
C TYR A 179 -7.35 -10.99 14.66
N ALA A 180 -7.09 -12.30 14.68
CA ALA A 180 -5.96 -12.86 15.43
C ALA A 180 -4.62 -12.26 14.95
N GLY A 181 -3.83 -11.74 15.87
CA GLY A 181 -2.52 -11.15 15.59
C GLY A 181 -2.54 -9.73 15.00
N SER A 182 -3.74 -9.13 14.77
CA SER A 182 -3.86 -7.73 14.38
C SER A 182 -3.57 -6.77 15.55
N GLY A 183 -3.46 -5.49 15.24
CA GLY A 183 -3.27 -4.40 16.21
C GLY A 183 -2.44 -3.28 15.62
N ILE A 184 -2.54 -2.09 16.20
CA ILE A 184 -1.75 -0.92 15.79
C ILE A 184 -0.27 -1.21 16.02
N ARG A 185 0.55 -1.04 14.98
CA ARG A 185 1.98 -1.34 15.00
C ARG A 185 2.78 -0.21 15.62
N ASP A 186 3.89 -0.59 16.27
CA ASP A 186 4.86 0.38 16.76
C ASP A 186 5.64 0.97 15.59
N PHE A 187 5.78 2.29 15.57
CA PHE A 187 6.53 3.05 14.57
C PHE A 187 7.99 2.55 14.48
N GLU A 188 8.61 2.31 15.63
CA GLU A 188 10.00 1.83 15.71
C GLU A 188 10.16 0.47 15.06
N LEU A 189 9.22 -0.47 15.29
CA LEU A 189 9.21 -1.77 14.62
C LEU A 189 9.09 -1.62 13.10
N ILE A 190 8.21 -0.75 12.63
CA ILE A 190 8.05 -0.48 11.20
C ILE A 190 9.34 0.10 10.60
N CYS A 191 9.99 1.03 11.28
CA CYS A 191 11.27 1.59 10.85
C CYS A 191 12.39 0.55 10.80
N ASP A 192 12.42 -0.39 11.76
CA ASP A 192 13.42 -1.46 11.79
C ASP A 192 13.21 -2.47 10.66
N LEU A 193 11.97 -2.88 10.40
CA LEU A 193 11.63 -3.77 9.29
C LEU A 193 11.94 -3.10 7.94
N ALA A 194 11.58 -1.83 7.76
CA ALA A 194 11.89 -1.06 6.57
C ALA A 194 13.41 -0.97 6.35
N ARG A 195 14.18 -0.67 7.41
CA ARG A 195 15.64 -0.60 7.37
C ARG A 195 16.26 -1.95 6.98
N GLY A 196 15.75 -3.04 7.53
CA GLY A 196 16.17 -4.42 7.21
C GLY A 196 15.91 -4.78 5.74
N ALA A 197 14.90 -4.18 5.13
CA ALA A 197 14.54 -4.35 3.73
C ALA A 197 15.23 -3.35 2.76
N GLY A 198 16.14 -2.48 3.28
CA GLY A 198 16.92 -1.55 2.46
C GLY A 198 16.30 -0.15 2.31
N PHE A 199 15.30 0.19 3.13
CA PHE A 199 14.67 1.52 3.10
C PHE A 199 15.16 2.43 4.22
N ALA A 200 15.09 3.74 3.99
CA ALA A 200 15.30 4.78 4.99
C ALA A 200 14.04 5.63 5.14
N LEU A 201 13.64 5.90 6.37
CA LEU A 201 12.56 6.84 6.66
C LEU A 201 12.96 8.25 6.19
N GLN A 202 12.10 8.87 5.40
CA GLN A 202 12.25 10.24 4.93
C GLN A 202 11.34 11.20 5.70
N GLU A 203 10.07 10.79 5.91
CA GLU A 203 9.09 11.63 6.58
C GLU A 203 8.15 10.76 7.42
N ASP A 204 7.71 11.33 8.54
CA ASP A 204 6.63 10.86 9.40
C ASP A 204 5.60 11.99 9.52
N CYS A 205 4.60 11.99 8.63
CA CYS A 205 3.65 13.08 8.48
C CYS A 205 2.42 12.87 9.37
N GLU A 206 2.04 13.89 10.13
CA GLU A 206 0.76 13.90 10.83
C GLU A 206 -0.42 13.95 9.85
N MET A 207 -1.42 13.11 10.12
CA MET A 207 -2.61 12.98 9.31
C MET A 207 -3.87 13.08 10.18
N PRO A 208 -5.02 13.46 9.59
CA PRO A 208 -6.27 13.55 10.35
C PRO A 208 -6.61 12.25 11.08
N ALA A 209 -7.39 12.37 12.17
CA ALA A 209 -7.88 11.26 12.98
C ALA A 209 -6.76 10.40 13.62
N ASN A 210 -5.66 11.04 14.03
CA ASN A 210 -4.52 10.40 14.69
C ASN A 210 -3.87 9.29 13.83
N ASN A 211 -3.93 9.42 12.51
CA ASN A 211 -3.16 8.62 11.57
C ASN A 211 -1.83 9.29 11.23
N ARG A 212 -0.97 8.55 10.56
CA ARG A 212 0.31 9.00 10.02
C ARG A 212 0.43 8.58 8.57
N LEU A 213 1.20 9.31 7.79
CA LEU A 213 1.76 8.85 6.53
C LEU A 213 3.27 8.72 6.69
N LEU A 214 3.76 7.50 6.69
CA LEU A 214 5.19 7.20 6.74
C LEU A 214 5.72 7.09 5.33
N VAL A 215 6.78 7.85 5.03
CA VAL A 215 7.43 7.89 3.72
C VAL A 215 8.82 7.29 3.86
N PHE A 216 9.08 6.21 3.12
CA PHE A 216 10.39 5.59 3.04
C PHE A 216 10.91 5.64 1.61
N SER A 217 12.23 5.72 1.44
CA SER A 217 12.89 5.54 0.14
C SER A 217 13.94 4.44 0.21
N THR A 218 14.26 3.83 -0.92
CA THR A 218 15.46 2.99 -1.05
C THR A 218 16.70 3.80 -0.69
N ARG A 219 17.72 3.12 -0.11
CA ARG A 219 19.01 3.72 0.26
C ARG A 219 19.92 3.88 -0.93
#